data_928b4d0365d6b45a8270d0e229a22a8e
#
_entry.id   928b4d0365d6b45a8270d0e229a22a8e
#
_cell.length_a   1.000
_cell.length_b   1.000
_cell.length_c   1.000
_cell.angle_alpha   90.00
_cell.angle_beta   90.00
_cell.angle_gamma   90.00
#
_symmetry.space_group_name_H-M   'P 1'
#
loop_
_entity.id
_entity.type
_entity.pdbx_description
1 polymer ?
#
loop_
_entity_poly.entity_id
_entity_poly.type
_entity_poly.pdbx_seq_one_letter_code
_entity_poly.pdbx_strand_id
1 'polypeptide(L)'
;MVALAIVAIGMLAAFRAVTSTASNAAYLRDRTFASWIASDLITDLRLRRQMPSVGETEGTVDFANERWRWRSVVVQTEVSGLRQVRMSVRRASDADDVALVEMVGVLGDAQLASVPSATPWAGAGSGQGP
;
A
#
# COMPACT_ATOMS: atom_id res chain seq x y z
N MET A 1 0.83 -37.22 39.56
CA MET A 1 1.70 -37.23 38.38
C MET A 1 0.92 -36.84 37.08
N VAL A 2 -0.18 -37.50 36.80
CA VAL A 2 -1.00 -37.25 35.59
C VAL A 2 -1.54 -35.84 35.57
N ALA A 3 -2.08 -35.33 36.72
CA ALA A 3 -2.62 -34.01 36.82
C ALA A 3 -1.59 -32.91 36.52
N LEU A 4 -0.34 -33.09 36.95
CA LEU A 4 0.73 -32.14 36.68
C LEU A 4 1.06 -32.09 35.18
N ALA A 5 1.06 -33.24 34.51
CA ALA A 5 1.31 -33.32 33.07
C ALA A 5 0.22 -32.60 32.28
N ILE A 6 -1.05 -32.73 32.68
CA ILE A 6 -2.17 -32.04 32.04
C ILE A 6 -2.05 -30.53 32.19
N VAL A 7 -1.68 -30.04 33.36
CA VAL A 7 -1.47 -28.62 33.62
C VAL A 7 -0.32 -28.07 32.77
N ALA A 8 0.79 -28.82 32.67
CA ALA A 8 1.93 -28.42 31.85
C ALA A 8 1.58 -28.29 30.37
N ILE A 9 0.81 -29.23 29.83
CA ILE A 9 0.34 -29.20 28.44
C ILE A 9 -0.60 -28.02 28.23
N GLY A 10 -1.51 -27.76 29.16
CA GLY A 10 -2.43 -26.64 29.12
C GLY A 10 -1.71 -25.30 29.11
N MET A 11 -0.69 -25.13 29.95
CA MET A 11 0.13 -23.92 29.97
C MET A 11 0.91 -23.71 28.67
N LEU A 12 1.46 -24.77 28.12
CA LEU A 12 2.20 -24.71 26.86
C LEU A 12 1.28 -24.29 25.71
N ALA A 13 0.06 -24.85 25.66
CA ALA A 13 -0.91 -24.50 24.64
C ALA A 13 -1.34 -23.04 24.76
N ALA A 14 -1.60 -22.55 25.98
CA ALA A 14 -1.94 -21.15 26.23
C ALA A 14 -0.80 -20.22 25.83
N PHE A 15 0.44 -20.57 26.15
CA PHE A 15 1.61 -19.78 25.78
C PHE A 15 1.76 -19.68 24.26
N ARG A 16 1.57 -20.78 23.54
CA ARG A 16 1.61 -20.77 22.06
C ARG A 16 0.50 -19.89 21.46
N ALA A 17 -0.70 -19.96 22.02
CA ALA A 17 -1.82 -19.14 21.55
C ALA A 17 -1.52 -17.64 21.71
N VAL A 18 -0.97 -17.24 22.84
CA VAL A 18 -0.58 -15.83 23.10
C VAL A 18 0.53 -15.40 22.15
N THR A 19 1.56 -16.23 21.96
CA THR A 19 2.65 -15.91 21.05
C THR A 19 2.18 -15.78 19.60
N SER A 20 1.30 -16.66 19.16
CA SER A 20 0.71 -16.61 17.82
C SER A 20 -0.11 -15.33 17.62
N THR A 21 -0.90 -14.93 18.60
CA THR A 21 -1.69 -13.70 18.56
C THR A 21 -0.77 -12.47 18.47
N ALA A 22 0.29 -12.44 19.26
CA ALA A 22 1.27 -11.35 19.24
C ALA A 22 1.97 -11.25 17.89
N SER A 23 2.37 -12.37 17.30
CA SER A 23 2.99 -12.41 15.97
C SER A 23 2.03 -11.92 14.88
N ASN A 24 0.77 -12.30 14.95
CA ASN A 24 -0.24 -11.85 14.00
C ASN A 24 -0.49 -10.34 14.12
N ALA A 25 -0.53 -9.82 15.34
CA ALA A 25 -0.70 -8.38 15.59
C ALA A 25 0.48 -7.58 15.03
N ALA A 26 1.70 -8.07 15.24
CA ALA A 26 2.91 -7.44 14.70
C ALA A 26 2.90 -7.44 13.16
N TYR A 27 2.54 -8.56 12.56
CA TYR A 27 2.43 -8.66 11.10
C TYR A 27 1.40 -7.69 10.53
N LEU A 28 0.22 -7.61 11.15
CA LEU A 28 -0.84 -6.69 10.71
C LEU A 28 -0.41 -5.24 10.86
N ARG A 29 0.30 -4.90 11.93
CA ARG A 29 0.85 -3.57 12.13
C ARG A 29 1.84 -3.21 11.03
N ASP A 30 2.76 -4.10 10.73
CA ASP A 30 3.77 -3.87 9.70
C ASP A 30 3.14 -3.74 8.32
N ARG A 31 2.13 -4.55 8.05
CA ARG A 31 1.37 -4.45 6.82
C ARG A 31 0.64 -3.11 6.70
N THR A 32 0.11 -2.61 7.80
CA THR A 32 -0.54 -1.29 7.85
C THR A 32 0.47 -0.18 7.54
N PHE A 33 1.65 -0.23 8.15
CA PHE A 33 2.71 0.75 7.87
C PHE A 33 3.17 0.68 6.42
N ALA A 34 3.37 -0.51 5.90
CA ALA A 34 3.74 -0.70 4.51
C ALA A 34 2.67 -0.15 3.56
N SER A 35 1.40 -0.34 3.90
CA SER A 35 0.27 0.21 3.14
C SER A 35 0.28 1.74 3.14
N TRP A 36 0.55 2.37 4.26
CA TRP A 36 0.66 3.83 4.34
C TRP A 36 1.82 4.35 3.50
N ILE A 37 2.97 3.69 3.56
CA ILE A 37 4.14 4.05 2.77
C ILE A 37 3.82 3.94 1.27
N ALA A 38 3.20 2.85 0.84
CA ALA A 38 2.83 2.65 -0.55
C ALA A 38 1.83 3.71 -1.03
N SER A 39 0.82 4.02 -0.21
CA SER A 39 -0.17 5.06 -0.53
C SER A 39 0.47 6.43 -0.64
N ASP A 40 1.38 6.75 0.27
CA ASP A 40 2.09 8.03 0.28
C ASP A 40 2.95 8.19 -0.96
N LEU A 41 3.68 7.15 -1.35
CA LEU A 41 4.53 7.15 -2.54
C LEU A 41 3.71 7.30 -3.82
N ILE A 42 2.58 6.61 -3.92
CA ILE A 42 1.69 6.73 -5.09
C ILE A 42 1.08 8.13 -5.15
N THR A 43 0.67 8.67 -4.01
CA THR A 43 0.14 10.03 -3.92
C THR A 43 1.18 11.06 -4.35
N ASP A 44 2.43 10.90 -3.91
CA ASP A 44 3.54 11.77 -4.32
C ASP A 44 3.75 11.75 -5.83
N LEU A 45 3.68 10.58 -6.45
CA LEU A 45 3.76 10.44 -7.90
C LEU A 45 2.63 11.18 -8.61
N ARG A 46 1.42 11.13 -8.08
CA ARG A 46 0.26 11.84 -8.63
C ARG A 46 0.43 13.35 -8.54
N LEU A 47 0.99 13.83 -7.44
CA LEU A 47 1.17 15.26 -7.19
C LEU A 47 2.26 15.88 -8.04
N ARG A 48 3.23 15.10 -8.49
CA ARG A 48 4.36 15.62 -9.29
C ARG A 48 3.98 16.09 -10.69
N ARG A 49 2.78 15.82 -11.14
CA ARG A 49 2.28 16.20 -12.47
C ARG A 49 3.16 15.77 -13.65
N GLN A 50 4.13 14.91 -13.38
CA GLN A 50 4.99 14.33 -14.41
C GLN A 50 4.71 12.85 -14.50
N MET A 51 4.54 12.37 -15.73
CA MET A 51 4.35 10.96 -15.96
C MET A 51 5.65 10.22 -15.63
N PRO A 52 5.62 9.24 -14.71
CA PRO A 52 6.84 8.48 -14.42
C PRO A 52 7.28 7.69 -15.63
N SER A 53 8.59 7.54 -15.81
CA SER A 53 9.15 6.74 -16.90
C SER A 53 8.76 5.28 -16.73
N VAL A 54 8.50 4.60 -17.85
CA VAL A 54 8.30 3.15 -17.86
C VAL A 54 9.60 2.48 -17.39
N GLY A 55 9.47 1.54 -16.46
CA GLY A 55 10.60 0.83 -15.91
C GLY A 55 10.43 0.54 -14.43
N GLU A 56 11.50 0.12 -13.82
CA GLU A 56 11.55 -0.28 -12.41
C GLU A 56 12.46 0.66 -11.64
N THR A 57 11.98 1.10 -10.48
CA THR A 57 12.73 1.98 -9.57
C THR A 57 12.60 1.41 -8.16
N GLU A 58 13.69 1.46 -7.41
CA GLU A 58 13.73 1.02 -6.02
C GLU A 58 14.25 2.12 -5.13
N GLY A 59 13.88 2.07 -3.87
CA GLY A 59 14.38 3.01 -2.88
C GLY A 59 14.12 2.51 -1.47
N THR A 60 14.59 3.30 -0.51
CA THR A 60 14.38 3.04 0.91
C THR A 60 13.76 4.26 1.57
N VAL A 61 12.99 4.01 2.62
CA VAL A 61 12.39 5.06 3.43
C VAL A 61 12.42 4.63 4.90
N ASP A 62 12.70 5.58 5.79
CA ASP A 62 12.65 5.34 7.22
C ASP A 62 11.28 5.77 7.74
N PHE A 63 10.58 4.85 8.39
CA PHE A 63 9.26 5.08 8.94
C PHE A 63 9.06 4.22 10.19
N ALA A 64 8.49 4.78 11.24
CA ALA A 64 8.23 4.09 12.50
C ALA A 64 9.47 3.41 13.10
N ASN A 65 10.63 4.08 13.05
CA ASN A 65 11.93 3.59 13.54
C ASN A 65 12.45 2.35 12.81
N GLU A 66 11.91 2.06 11.64
CA GLU A 66 12.37 0.97 10.79
C GLU A 66 12.66 1.48 9.39
N ARG A 67 13.56 0.77 8.72
CA ARG A 67 13.87 1.04 7.31
C ARG A 67 13.04 0.12 6.44
N TRP A 68 12.38 0.72 5.45
CA TRP A 68 11.51 0.02 4.51
C TRP A 68 12.09 0.13 3.12
N ARG A 69 11.96 -0.93 2.35
CA ARG A 69 12.37 -0.94 0.94
C ARG A 69 11.13 -1.00 0.06
N TRP A 70 11.09 -0.11 -0.91
CA TRP A 70 9.99 -0.07 -1.86
C TRP A 70 10.51 -0.31 -3.27
N ARG A 71 9.65 -0.86 -4.11
CA ARG A 71 9.92 -1.07 -5.53
C ARG A 71 8.71 -0.58 -6.31
N SER A 72 8.96 0.22 -7.33
CA SER A 72 7.95 0.75 -8.23
C SER A 72 8.18 0.19 -9.62
N VAL A 73 7.17 -0.44 -10.19
CA VAL A 73 7.19 -0.93 -11.58
C VAL A 73 6.14 -0.16 -12.35
N VAL A 74 6.56 0.59 -13.35
CA VAL A 74 5.69 1.40 -14.20
C VAL A 74 5.58 0.73 -15.56
N VAL A 75 4.37 0.44 -15.98
CA VAL A 75 4.11 -0.17 -17.29
C VAL A 75 3.13 0.70 -18.06
N GLN A 76 3.30 0.69 -19.38
CA GLN A 76 2.37 1.35 -20.29
C GLN A 76 1.10 0.53 -20.38
N THR A 77 -0.06 1.17 -20.29
CA THR A 77 -1.34 0.50 -20.52
C THR A 77 -1.70 0.53 -22.00
N GLU A 78 -2.74 -0.20 -22.37
CA GLU A 78 -3.28 -0.16 -23.74
C GLU A 78 -3.86 1.20 -24.10
N VAL A 79 -4.25 1.98 -23.08
CA VAL A 79 -4.78 3.33 -23.27
C VAL A 79 -3.63 4.32 -23.27
N SER A 80 -3.52 5.09 -24.35
CA SER A 80 -2.54 6.14 -24.49
C SER A 80 -2.73 7.20 -23.39
N GLY A 81 -1.65 7.59 -22.72
CA GLY A 81 -1.69 8.57 -21.66
C GLY A 81 -1.99 8.00 -20.28
N LEU A 82 -2.18 6.69 -20.16
CA LEU A 82 -2.34 6.04 -18.86
C LEU A 82 -1.18 5.08 -18.61
N ARG A 83 -0.64 5.13 -17.41
CA ARG A 83 0.38 4.20 -16.93
C ARG A 83 -0.05 3.54 -15.65
N GLN A 84 0.24 2.25 -15.57
CA GLN A 84 0.00 1.48 -14.35
C GLN A 84 1.27 1.45 -13.53
N VAL A 85 1.12 1.79 -12.24
CA VAL A 85 2.23 1.74 -11.28
C VAL A 85 1.91 0.66 -10.27
N ARG A 86 2.82 -0.29 -10.14
CA ARG A 86 2.75 -1.31 -9.09
C ARG A 86 3.80 -0.96 -8.04
N MET A 87 3.34 -0.68 -6.84
CA MET A 87 4.21 -0.32 -5.72
C MET A 87 4.22 -1.47 -4.73
N SER A 88 5.38 -1.99 -4.43
CA SER A 88 5.56 -3.02 -3.41
C SER A 88 6.45 -2.49 -2.30
N VAL A 89 6.11 -2.81 -1.07
CA VAL A 89 6.84 -2.36 0.13
C VAL A 89 7.12 -3.55 1.02
N ARG A 90 8.35 -3.62 1.52
CA ARG A 90 8.81 -4.63 2.47
C ARG A 90 9.76 -3.99 3.48
N ARG A 91 10.03 -4.70 4.56
CA ARG A 91 11.11 -4.29 5.46
C ARG A 91 12.46 -4.50 4.80
N ALA A 92 13.37 -3.57 5.04
CA ALA A 92 14.73 -3.71 4.53
C ALA A 92 15.48 -4.88 5.16
N SER A 93 15.08 -5.28 6.38
CA SER A 93 15.69 -6.39 7.11
C SER A 93 15.20 -7.77 6.67
N ASP A 94 14.09 -7.84 5.92
CA ASP A 94 13.57 -9.11 5.45
C ASP A 94 14.46 -9.67 4.34
N ALA A 95 14.89 -10.92 4.52
CA ALA A 95 15.75 -11.59 3.57
C ALA A 95 14.98 -12.06 2.32
N ASP A 96 13.70 -12.28 2.46
CA ASP A 96 12.84 -12.74 1.38
C ASP A 96 12.40 -11.59 0.50
N ASP A 97 12.28 -11.86 -0.78
CA ASP A 97 11.85 -10.88 -1.78
C ASP A 97 10.31 -10.74 -1.83
N VAL A 98 9.66 -11.16 -0.76
CA VAL A 98 8.21 -11.10 -0.63
C VAL A 98 7.79 -9.75 -0.10
N ALA A 99 6.94 -9.05 -0.85
CA ALA A 99 6.39 -7.79 -0.40
C ALA A 99 5.35 -8.00 0.70
N LEU A 100 5.37 -7.15 1.73
CA LEU A 100 4.32 -7.12 2.74
C LEU A 100 3.01 -6.57 2.16
N VAL A 101 3.14 -5.58 1.29
CA VAL A 101 2.00 -4.94 0.63
C VAL A 101 2.37 -4.68 -0.82
N GLU A 102 1.44 -4.95 -1.71
CA GLU A 102 1.52 -4.55 -3.10
C GLU A 102 0.28 -3.72 -3.44
N MET A 103 0.49 -2.55 -4.00
CA MET A 103 -0.57 -1.62 -4.35
C MET A 103 -0.43 -1.23 -5.81
N VAL A 104 -1.55 -1.22 -6.51
CA VAL A 104 -1.58 -0.86 -7.93
C VAL A 104 -2.34 0.45 -8.08
N GLY A 105 -1.71 1.40 -8.75
CA GLY A 105 -2.32 2.67 -9.10
C GLY A 105 -2.28 2.91 -10.59
N VAL A 106 -3.17 3.73 -11.06
CA VAL A 106 -3.17 4.18 -12.45
C VAL A 106 -2.92 5.69 -12.45
N LEU A 107 -1.96 6.11 -13.25
CA LEU A 107 -1.61 7.51 -13.41
C LEU A 107 -1.99 7.96 -14.82
N GLY A 108 -2.75 9.05 -14.89
CA GLY A 108 -3.12 9.67 -16.14
C GLY A 108 -2.25 10.88 -16.44
N ASP A 109 -2.09 11.18 -17.71
CA ASP A 109 -1.50 12.44 -18.14
C ASP A 109 -2.33 13.61 -17.63
N ALA A 110 -1.65 14.68 -17.24
CA ALA A 110 -2.32 15.89 -16.77
C ALA A 110 -3.31 16.46 -17.79
N GLN A 111 -3.09 16.20 -19.07
CA GLN A 111 -4.01 16.61 -20.13
C GLN A 111 -5.35 15.87 -20.06
N LEU A 112 -5.34 14.61 -19.60
CA LEU A 112 -6.58 13.86 -19.39
C LEU A 112 -7.37 14.36 -18.18
N ALA A 113 -6.66 14.94 -17.21
CA ALA A 113 -7.28 15.52 -16.03
C ALA A 113 -7.97 16.86 -16.32
N SER A 114 -7.69 17.45 -17.46
CA SER A 114 -8.29 18.73 -17.86
C SER A 114 -9.65 18.59 -18.56
N VAL A 115 -10.16 17.38 -18.66
CA VAL A 115 -11.56 17.19 -19.10
C VAL A 115 -12.44 17.87 -18.06
N PRO A 116 -13.18 18.90 -18.45
CA PRO A 116 -14.06 19.54 -17.48
C PRO A 116 -15.01 18.51 -16.93
N SER A 117 -14.89 18.26 -15.65
CA SER A 117 -15.84 17.41 -14.98
C SER A 117 -17.19 18.11 -15.05
N ALA A 118 -17.98 17.73 -16.04
CA ALA A 118 -19.37 18.11 -16.05
C ALA A 118 -19.99 17.41 -14.83
N THR A 119 -20.00 18.13 -13.73
CA THR A 119 -20.75 17.69 -12.55
C THR A 119 -22.21 17.86 -12.88
N PRO A 120 -22.98 16.79 -13.06
CA PRO A 120 -24.39 16.92 -13.46
C PRO A 120 -25.23 17.74 -12.47
N TRP A 121 -24.80 17.74 -11.22
CA TRP A 121 -25.51 18.52 -10.19
C TRP A 121 -25.20 20.01 -10.23
N ALA A 122 -24.05 20.39 -10.77
CA ALA A 122 -23.70 21.79 -10.89
C ALA A 122 -24.52 22.51 -11.97
N GLY A 123 -24.96 21.79 -12.99
CA GLY A 123 -25.83 22.31 -14.02
C GLY A 123 -27.26 22.56 -13.55
N ALA A 124 -27.69 21.78 -12.53
CA ALA A 124 -29.05 21.95 -12.00
C ALA A 124 -29.21 23.21 -11.15
N GLY A 125 -28.11 23.73 -10.60
CA GLY A 125 -28.14 24.96 -9.80
C GLY A 125 -28.19 26.26 -10.62
N SER A 126 -27.87 26.19 -11.89
CA SER A 126 -27.91 27.33 -12.76
C SER A 126 -29.28 27.51 -13.43
N GLY A 127 -30.25 26.76 -12.95
CA GLY A 127 -31.64 26.96 -13.36
C GLY A 127 -32.01 28.39 -13.14
N GLN A 128 -31.99 29.08 -14.18
CA GLN A 128 -32.34 30.46 -14.19
C GLN A 128 -33.83 30.58 -14.02
N GLY A 129 -34.21 31.03 -12.89
CA GLY A 129 -35.55 31.52 -12.78
C GLY A 129 -35.76 32.61 -13.85
N PRO A 130 -36.93 32.83 -14.28
CA PRO A 130 -37.21 33.90 -15.21
C PRO A 130 -36.78 35.24 -14.66
#